data_1c473bfd1fb8dc3874e3b27f638055ff
#
_entry.id   1c473bfd1fb8dc3874e3b27f638055ff
#
_cell.length_a   1.000
_cell.length_b   1.000
_cell.length_c   1.000
_cell.angle_alpha   90.00
_cell.angle_beta   90.00
_cell.angle_gamma   90.00
#
_symmetry.space_group_name_H-M   'P 1'
#
loop_
_entity.id
_entity.type
_entity.pdbx_description
1 polymer ?
#
loop_
_entity_poly.entity_id
_entity_poly.type
_entity_poly.pdbx_seq_one_letter_code
_entity_poly.pdbx_strand_id
1 'polypeptide(L)'
;MTADILRPEPGTRTVFRWRKWDGGPHWVHDCIYLGHDRWGEWFGQPEGTRSFRPGREVLTRAASVTLVPPSGDHALTVNVAPPASSRIYIDLAWDVRWSDTEVGVPTGIDMDLDVVRAVDGRGTWID
;
A
#
# COMPACT_ATOMS: atom_id res chain seq x y z
N MET A 1 -21.79 -16.86 9.23
CA MET A 1 -22.09 -15.85 8.21
C MET A 1 -20.94 -14.84 8.16
N THR A 2 -20.36 -14.70 7.03
CA THR A 2 -19.34 -13.66 6.81
C THR A 2 -20.03 -12.33 6.59
N ALA A 3 -19.57 -11.29 7.27
CA ALA A 3 -20.04 -9.93 6.98
C ALA A 3 -19.60 -9.53 5.58
N ASP A 4 -20.47 -8.84 4.86
CA ASP A 4 -20.13 -8.29 3.56
C ASP A 4 -19.08 -7.20 3.72
N ILE A 5 -18.05 -7.25 2.89
CA ILE A 5 -17.02 -6.20 2.86
C ILE A 5 -17.56 -5.05 2.01
N LEU A 6 -17.60 -3.85 2.61
CA LEU A 6 -17.99 -2.65 1.89
C LEU A 6 -16.77 -2.09 1.15
N ARG A 7 -16.71 -2.37 -0.14
CA ARG A 7 -15.67 -1.86 -1.01
C ARG A 7 -16.15 -0.62 -1.76
N PRO A 8 -15.26 0.37 -1.96
CA PRO A 8 -15.61 1.47 -2.87
C PRO A 8 -15.69 0.95 -4.31
N GLU A 9 -16.32 1.73 -5.17
CA GLU A 9 -16.32 1.43 -6.60
C GLU A 9 -14.90 1.58 -7.16
N PRO A 10 -14.47 0.72 -8.11
CA PRO A 10 -13.19 0.91 -8.79
C PRO A 10 -13.08 2.31 -9.39
N GLY A 11 -11.94 2.94 -9.23
CA GLY A 11 -11.70 4.33 -9.63
C GLY A 11 -11.93 5.36 -8.52
N THR A 12 -12.44 4.94 -7.38
CA THR A 12 -12.67 5.83 -6.24
C THR A 12 -11.36 6.25 -5.60
N ARG A 13 -11.21 7.53 -5.32
CA ARG A 13 -10.08 8.05 -4.54
C ARG A 13 -10.27 7.71 -3.07
N THR A 14 -9.21 7.26 -2.44
CA THR A 14 -9.16 6.93 -1.03
C THR A 14 -7.77 7.17 -0.47
N VAL A 15 -7.53 6.76 0.75
CA VAL A 15 -6.20 6.79 1.36
C VAL A 15 -5.87 5.41 1.91
N PHE A 16 -4.59 5.05 1.85
CA PHE A 16 -4.08 3.86 2.54
C PHE A 16 -3.42 4.34 3.83
N ARG A 17 -3.95 3.91 4.97
CA ARG A 17 -3.55 4.44 6.27
C ARG A 17 -2.73 3.41 7.03
N TRP A 18 -1.42 3.60 7.06
CA TRP A 18 -0.51 2.80 7.86
C TRP A 18 -0.42 3.31 9.29
N ARG A 19 -0.16 2.41 10.21
CA ARG A 19 0.17 2.72 11.59
C ARG A 19 1.45 2.01 11.99
N LYS A 20 2.12 2.56 13.01
CA LYS A 20 3.27 1.91 13.63
C LYS A 20 2.82 0.77 14.54
N TRP A 21 3.75 -0.08 14.91
CA TRP A 21 3.48 -1.21 15.80
C TRP A 21 2.85 -0.79 17.14
N ASP A 22 3.20 0.37 17.66
CA ASP A 22 2.62 0.93 18.89
C ASP A 22 1.23 1.57 18.68
N GLY A 23 0.71 1.55 17.45
CA GLY A 23 -0.56 2.17 17.07
C GLY A 23 -0.44 3.62 16.67
N GLY A 24 0.75 4.22 16.72
CA GLY A 24 0.99 5.61 16.35
C GLY A 24 0.84 5.86 14.85
N PRO A 25 0.68 7.14 14.45
CA PRO A 25 0.52 7.51 13.05
C PRO A 25 1.79 7.22 12.25
N HIS A 26 1.61 6.77 11.02
CA HIS A 26 2.68 6.45 10.07
C HIS A 26 2.29 6.96 8.69
N TRP A 27 2.82 6.35 7.62
CA TRP A 27 2.52 6.79 6.27
C TRP A 27 1.03 6.70 5.95
N VAL A 28 0.53 7.75 5.31
CA VAL A 28 -0.78 7.79 4.67
C VAL A 28 -0.54 8.09 3.19
N HIS A 29 -1.02 7.20 2.32
CA HIS A 29 -0.85 7.36 0.88
C HIS A 29 -2.19 7.70 0.25
N ASP A 30 -2.27 8.83 -0.45
CA ASP A 30 -3.40 9.07 -1.35
C ASP A 30 -3.34 8.01 -2.45
N CYS A 31 -4.46 7.40 -2.78
CA CYS A 31 -4.50 6.33 -3.78
C CYS A 31 -5.87 6.23 -4.44
N ILE A 32 -5.94 5.35 -5.42
CA ILE A 32 -7.17 5.04 -6.15
C ILE A 32 -7.44 3.56 -5.95
N TYR A 33 -8.65 3.20 -5.51
CA TYR A 33 -9.05 1.81 -5.46
C TYR A 33 -9.27 1.29 -6.88
N LEU A 34 -8.60 0.21 -7.24
CA LEU A 34 -8.66 -0.38 -8.59
C LEU A 34 -9.60 -1.58 -8.68
N GLY A 35 -9.99 -2.14 -7.55
CA GLY A 35 -10.83 -3.33 -7.52
C GLY A 35 -10.17 -4.49 -6.79
N HIS A 36 -10.81 -5.66 -6.89
CA HIS A 36 -10.29 -6.88 -6.26
C HIS A 36 -10.41 -8.06 -7.21
N ASP A 37 -9.58 -9.06 -6.96
CA ASP A 37 -9.60 -10.35 -7.64
C ASP A 37 -9.18 -11.45 -6.67
N ARG A 38 -8.87 -12.65 -7.20
CA ARG A 38 -8.44 -13.79 -6.38
C ARG A 38 -7.16 -13.53 -5.59
N TRP A 39 -6.36 -12.54 -6.02
CA TRP A 39 -5.07 -12.23 -5.35
C TRP A 39 -5.24 -11.25 -4.20
N GLY A 40 -6.32 -10.47 -4.20
CA GLY A 40 -6.61 -9.50 -3.15
C GLY A 40 -7.15 -8.19 -3.64
N GLU A 41 -6.95 -7.15 -2.86
CA GLU A 41 -7.36 -5.77 -3.16
C GLU A 41 -6.24 -5.02 -3.85
N TRP A 42 -6.58 -4.26 -4.89
CA TRP A 42 -5.62 -3.51 -5.69
C TRP A 42 -5.83 -2.01 -5.54
N PHE A 43 -4.71 -1.29 -5.32
CA PHE A 43 -4.69 0.16 -5.19
C PHE A 43 -3.66 0.75 -6.14
N GLY A 44 -3.95 1.91 -6.72
CA GLY A 44 -3.03 2.61 -7.62
C GLY A 44 -2.57 3.93 -7.03
N GLN A 45 -1.31 4.29 -7.28
CA GLN A 45 -0.77 5.62 -7.03
C GLN A 45 -0.18 6.15 -8.34
N PRO A 46 -0.88 7.04 -9.04
CA PRO A 46 -0.28 7.75 -10.18
C PRO A 46 0.93 8.59 -9.75
N GLU A 47 1.79 8.89 -10.71
CA GLU A 47 2.87 9.86 -10.49
C GLU A 47 2.29 11.19 -9.96
N GLY A 48 3.00 11.82 -9.02
CA GLY A 48 2.56 13.08 -8.42
C GLY A 48 1.51 12.94 -7.32
N THR A 49 1.29 11.73 -6.83
CA THR A 49 0.34 11.46 -5.74
C THR A 49 1.01 11.70 -4.39
N ARG A 50 0.25 12.28 -3.46
CA ARG A 50 0.76 12.63 -2.14
C ARG A 50 0.86 11.41 -1.22
N SER A 51 1.99 11.32 -0.51
CA SER A 51 2.17 10.44 0.65
C SER A 51 2.71 11.28 1.79
N PHE A 52 2.21 11.07 2.99
CA PHE A 52 2.61 11.87 4.14
C PHE A 52 2.64 11.05 5.43
N ARG A 53 3.42 11.54 6.38
CA ARG A 53 3.45 11.09 7.78
C ARG A 53 3.78 12.29 8.64
N PRO A 54 3.69 12.21 9.99
CA PRO A 54 4.03 13.35 10.83
C PRO A 54 5.41 13.93 10.49
N GLY A 55 5.44 15.22 10.15
CA GLY A 55 6.65 15.96 9.82
C GLY A 55 7.20 15.75 8.42
N ARG A 56 6.53 15.00 7.54
CA ARG A 56 7.02 14.77 6.17
C ARG A 56 5.89 14.59 5.18
N GLU A 57 6.06 15.17 4.00
CA GLU A 57 5.18 14.98 2.85
C GLU A 57 6.02 14.83 1.59
N VAL A 58 5.64 13.88 0.74
CA VAL A 58 6.31 13.65 -0.54
C VAL A 58 5.28 13.44 -1.64
N LEU A 59 5.67 13.71 -2.87
CA LEU A 59 4.91 13.34 -4.07
C LEU A 59 5.60 12.15 -4.73
N THR A 60 4.80 11.16 -5.17
CA THR A 60 5.35 9.98 -5.84
C THR A 60 6.02 10.38 -7.15
N ARG A 61 7.19 9.80 -7.41
CA ARG A 61 7.96 10.04 -8.64
C ARG A 61 7.61 9.08 -9.77
N ALA A 62 7.01 7.95 -9.43
CA ALA A 62 6.63 6.94 -10.40
C ALA A 62 5.24 6.40 -10.07
N ALA A 63 4.51 5.99 -11.10
CA ALA A 63 3.26 5.28 -10.91
C ALA A 63 3.51 3.89 -10.32
N SER A 64 2.65 3.47 -9.43
CA SER A 64 2.73 2.16 -8.80
C SER A 64 1.36 1.54 -8.58
N VAL A 65 1.33 0.23 -8.42
CA VAL A 65 0.15 -0.50 -7.96
C VAL A 65 0.53 -1.31 -6.72
N THR A 66 -0.39 -1.38 -5.77
CA THR A 66 -0.20 -2.12 -4.52
C THR A 66 -1.28 -3.19 -4.40
N LEU A 67 -0.86 -4.41 -4.12
CA LEU A 67 -1.72 -5.55 -3.84
C LEU A 67 -1.71 -5.84 -2.34
N VAL A 68 -2.90 -5.94 -1.77
CA VAL A 68 -3.10 -6.42 -0.40
C VAL A 68 -3.73 -7.81 -0.50
N PRO A 69 -2.99 -8.89 -0.22
CA PRO A 69 -3.54 -10.24 -0.25
C PRO A 69 -4.55 -10.47 0.86
N PRO A 70 -5.44 -11.49 0.74
CA PRO A 70 -6.43 -11.80 1.78
C PRO A 70 -5.82 -12.13 3.14
N SER A 71 -4.57 -12.60 3.19
CA SER A 71 -3.86 -12.89 4.45
C SER A 71 -3.64 -11.67 5.32
N GLY A 72 -3.52 -10.47 4.71
CA GLY A 72 -3.28 -9.23 5.44
C GLY A 72 -1.91 -9.15 6.13
N ASP A 73 -0.95 -9.97 5.73
CA ASP A 73 0.37 -10.05 6.35
C ASP A 73 1.46 -9.30 5.57
N HIS A 74 1.11 -8.72 4.44
CA HIS A 74 2.00 -7.87 3.67
C HIS A 74 1.23 -7.01 2.66
N ALA A 75 1.91 -6.02 2.11
CA ALA A 75 1.46 -5.26 0.95
C ALA A 75 2.58 -5.27 -0.10
N LEU A 76 2.25 -5.63 -1.32
CA LEU A 76 3.20 -5.74 -2.42
C LEU A 76 2.99 -4.58 -3.39
N THR A 77 4.01 -3.76 -3.56
CA THR A 77 3.98 -2.61 -4.48
C THR A 77 4.86 -2.90 -5.69
N VAL A 78 4.31 -2.70 -6.88
CA VAL A 78 5.05 -2.75 -8.13
C VAL A 78 5.13 -1.34 -8.70
N ASN A 79 6.34 -0.84 -8.88
CA ASN A 79 6.59 0.41 -9.59
C ASN A 79 6.59 0.13 -11.09
N VAL A 80 5.66 0.72 -11.81
CA VAL A 80 5.38 0.36 -13.20
C VAL A 80 6.17 1.19 -14.21
N ALA A 81 6.87 2.24 -13.74
CA ALA A 81 7.62 3.13 -14.63
C ALA A 81 8.82 3.75 -13.93
N PRO A 82 9.89 4.15 -14.68
CA PRO A 82 10.95 4.98 -14.13
C PRO A 82 10.36 6.32 -13.61
N PRO A 83 11.01 7.04 -12.68
CA PRO A 83 12.39 6.83 -12.22
C PRO A 83 12.55 5.98 -10.95
N ALA A 84 11.62 5.08 -10.65
CA ALA A 84 11.71 4.26 -9.45
C ALA A 84 13.00 3.42 -9.42
N SER A 85 13.64 3.35 -8.26
CA SER A 85 14.86 2.56 -8.04
C SER A 85 14.55 1.10 -7.74
N SER A 86 13.36 0.79 -7.24
CA SER A 86 12.91 -0.56 -6.99
C SER A 86 11.74 -0.92 -7.92
N ARG A 87 11.72 -2.16 -8.40
CA ARG A 87 10.59 -2.68 -9.19
C ARG A 87 9.51 -3.21 -8.28
N ILE A 88 9.89 -3.99 -7.29
CA ILE A 88 8.97 -4.62 -6.34
C ILE A 88 9.40 -4.23 -4.93
N TYR A 89 8.43 -3.84 -4.13
CA TYR A 89 8.61 -3.47 -2.75
C TYR A 89 7.55 -4.19 -1.93
N ILE A 90 7.96 -5.00 -0.96
CA ILE A 90 7.03 -5.73 -0.11
C ILE A 90 7.21 -5.23 1.32
N ASP A 91 6.17 -4.60 1.84
CA ASP A 91 6.06 -4.23 3.25
C ASP A 91 5.53 -5.43 4.02
N LEU A 92 6.32 -6.00 4.91
CA LEU A 92 5.80 -6.96 5.87
C LEU A 92 4.93 -6.22 6.87
N ALA A 93 3.76 -6.76 7.14
CA ALA A 93 2.72 -6.04 7.84
C ALA A 93 1.91 -6.95 8.74
N TRP A 94 1.11 -6.34 9.60
CA TRP A 94 0.15 -7.05 10.43
C TRP A 94 -1.24 -6.48 10.20
N ASP A 95 -2.21 -7.37 10.05
CA ASP A 95 -3.63 -7.03 10.01
C ASP A 95 -3.97 -5.94 8.98
N VAL A 96 -3.49 -6.12 7.75
CA VAL A 96 -3.87 -5.23 6.65
C VAL A 96 -5.29 -5.57 6.22
N ARG A 97 -6.18 -4.62 6.37
CA ARG A 97 -7.62 -4.83 6.15
C ARG A 97 -8.35 -3.52 5.89
N TRP A 98 -9.61 -3.62 5.50
CA TRP A 98 -10.48 -2.45 5.48
C TRP A 98 -10.69 -1.94 6.90
N SER A 99 -10.66 -0.61 7.07
CA SER A 99 -10.85 0.02 8.38
C SER A 99 -12.27 -0.22 8.92
N ASP A 100 -12.38 -0.41 10.24
CA ASP A 100 -13.67 -0.49 10.93
C ASP A 100 -14.32 0.89 11.14
N THR A 101 -13.53 1.95 11.08
CA THR A 101 -13.96 3.31 11.45
C THR A 101 -14.05 4.25 10.26
N GLU A 102 -13.31 3.97 9.18
CA GLU A 102 -13.32 4.79 7.96
C GLU A 102 -13.72 3.91 6.77
N VAL A 103 -14.95 4.06 6.29
CA VAL A 103 -15.46 3.27 5.16
C VAL A 103 -14.63 3.50 3.91
N GLY A 104 -14.21 2.40 3.25
CA GLY A 104 -13.44 2.48 2.01
C GLY A 104 -11.96 2.85 2.19
N VAL A 105 -11.45 2.79 3.41
CA VAL A 105 -10.06 3.09 3.73
C VAL A 105 -9.33 1.83 4.19
N PRO A 106 -8.32 1.36 3.45
CA PRO A 106 -7.46 0.26 3.92
C PRO A 106 -6.51 0.77 5.01
N THR A 107 -6.24 -0.09 5.98
CA THR A 107 -5.32 0.19 7.08
C THR A 107 -4.48 -1.03 7.41
N GLY A 108 -3.33 -0.83 8.01
CA GLY A 108 -2.45 -1.90 8.45
C GLY A 108 -1.37 -1.40 9.38
N ILE A 109 -0.68 -2.34 10.02
CA ILE A 109 0.46 -2.05 10.88
C ILE A 109 1.73 -2.41 10.14
N ASP A 110 2.64 -1.44 10.00
CA ASP A 110 3.95 -1.65 9.39
C ASP A 110 4.86 -2.37 10.41
N MET A 111 5.47 -3.45 9.97
CA MET A 111 6.37 -4.26 10.79
C MET A 111 7.84 -3.83 10.64
N ASP A 112 8.10 -2.74 9.92
CA ASP A 112 9.44 -2.18 9.70
C ASP A 112 10.45 -3.15 9.08
N LEU A 113 9.97 -4.09 8.28
CA LEU A 113 10.81 -5.03 7.55
C LEU A 113 10.29 -5.14 6.13
N ASP A 114 11.14 -4.82 5.17
CA ASP A 114 10.77 -4.75 3.77
C ASP A 114 11.62 -5.69 2.93
N VAL A 115 11.02 -6.22 1.85
CA VAL A 115 11.75 -6.95 0.82
C VAL A 115 11.72 -6.11 -0.45
N VAL A 116 12.88 -5.83 -1.01
CA VAL A 116 13.03 -4.91 -2.14
C VAL A 116 13.72 -5.63 -3.29
N ARG A 117 13.15 -5.51 -4.49
CA ARG A 117 13.78 -5.94 -5.73
C ARG A 117 14.07 -4.74 -6.61
N ALA A 118 15.34 -4.56 -6.97
CA ALA A 118 15.76 -3.43 -7.80
C ALA A 118 15.33 -3.59 -9.26
N VAL A 119 15.25 -2.47 -9.97
CA VAL A 119 15.04 -2.44 -11.44
C VAL A 119 16.31 -2.76 -12.22
N ASP A 120 17.46 -2.64 -11.58
CA ASP A 120 18.78 -2.93 -12.16
C ASP A 120 19.28 -4.32 -11.71
N GLY A 121 20.56 -4.62 -11.93
CA GLY A 121 21.17 -5.90 -11.61
C GLY A 121 21.50 -6.16 -10.14
N ARG A 122 21.12 -5.28 -9.20
CA ARG A 122 21.46 -5.44 -7.78
C ARG A 122 20.72 -6.58 -7.08
N GLY A 123 19.65 -7.11 -7.68
CA GLY A 123 18.92 -8.24 -7.15
C GLY A 123 17.86 -7.87 -6.13
N THR A 124 17.66 -8.77 -5.16
CA THR A 124 16.64 -8.65 -4.12
C THR A 124 17.31 -8.66 -2.74
N TRP A 125 16.86 -7.81 -1.84
CA TRP A 125 17.40 -7.78 -0.47
C TRP A 125 16.29 -7.47 0.53
N ILE A 126 16.60 -7.71 1.81
CA ILE A 126 15.76 -7.32 2.95
C ILE A 126 16.29 -5.99 3.48
N ASP A 127 15.38 -5.06 3.68
CA ASP A 127 15.73 -3.72 4.15
C ASP A 127 15.10 -3.43 5.52
#